data_1b1c0e7ccdc4e61ef806aa154a836a9f
#
_entry.id   1b1c0e7ccdc4e61ef806aa154a836a9f
#
_cell.length_a   1.000
_cell.length_b   1.000
_cell.length_c   1.000
_cell.angle_alpha   90.00
_cell.angle_beta   90.00
_cell.angle_gamma   90.00
#
_symmetry.space_group_name_H-M   'P 1'
#
loop_
_entity.id
_entity.type
_entity.pdbx_description
1 polymer ?
#
loop_
_entity_poly.entity_id
_entity_poly.type
_entity_poly.pdbx_seq_one_letter_code
_entity_poly.pdbx_strand_id
1 'polypeptide(L)'
;VPPGSVAERERLLLMARSAAVQRALSSAFAERRVHKRYEALVHGRPSAATDADGWAEIDRPLIVDWPNRPRSKVDHATGKPSRTRWRLLAHDAATDTARLALEPVTGRSHQLRVHLLALGHPIVGDALYGAPDTAPRLMLHACALRLEHPVSGHTLDLRSDVPF
;
A
#
# COMPACT_ATOMS: atom_id res chain seq x y z
N VAL A 1 14.36 -15.48 -9.22
CA VAL A 1 13.15 -14.64 -9.17
C VAL A 1 12.58 -14.63 -10.57
N PRO A 2 11.33 -15.09 -10.83
CA PRO A 2 10.73 -14.97 -12.15
C PRO A 2 10.59 -13.48 -12.51
N PRO A 3 10.71 -13.09 -13.76
CA PRO A 3 10.51 -11.72 -14.17
C PRO A 3 9.03 -11.36 -14.00
N GLY A 4 8.71 -10.72 -12.87
CA GLY A 4 7.43 -10.07 -12.68
C GLY A 4 7.27 -8.98 -13.72
N SER A 5 6.06 -8.77 -14.21
CA SER A 5 5.72 -7.77 -15.21
C SER A 5 6.30 -6.40 -14.81
N VAL A 6 6.74 -5.64 -15.79
CA VAL A 6 7.33 -4.29 -15.64
C VAL A 6 6.40 -3.33 -14.88
N ALA A 7 5.11 -3.63 -14.83
CA ALA A 7 4.04 -2.84 -14.21
C ALA A 7 4.08 -2.75 -12.66
N GLU A 8 4.86 -3.58 -11.97
CA GLU A 8 4.86 -3.61 -10.49
C GLU A 8 6.10 -2.96 -9.84
N ARG A 9 6.99 -2.30 -10.60
CA ARG A 9 8.35 -1.97 -10.17
C ARG A 9 8.58 -0.57 -9.60
N GLU A 10 7.59 0.26 -9.47
CA GLU A 10 7.79 1.59 -8.88
C GLU A 10 7.60 1.55 -7.37
N ARG A 11 8.59 1.02 -6.68
CA ARG A 11 8.62 0.90 -5.22
C ARG A 11 9.92 1.43 -4.66
N LEU A 12 9.86 2.16 -3.54
CA LEU A 12 11.02 2.34 -2.70
C LEU A 12 11.46 0.96 -2.17
N LEU A 13 12.70 0.57 -2.49
CA LEU A 13 13.26 -0.70 -2.08
C LEU A 13 14.47 -0.47 -1.17
N LEU A 14 14.47 -1.09 0.00
CA LEU A 14 15.61 -1.13 0.89
C LEU A 14 16.40 -2.41 0.67
N MET A 15 17.71 -2.26 0.48
CA MET A 15 18.63 -3.39 0.36
C MET A 15 19.65 -3.34 1.51
N ALA A 16 19.75 -4.45 2.24
CA ALA A 16 20.75 -4.61 3.30
C ALA A 16 22.09 -5.03 2.70
N ARG A 17 23.18 -4.41 3.14
CA ARG A 17 24.55 -4.73 2.71
C ARG A 17 25.22 -5.84 3.54
N SER A 18 24.56 -6.30 4.61
CA SER A 18 25.06 -7.39 5.45
C SER A 18 23.90 -8.15 6.10
N ALA A 19 24.15 -9.37 6.54
CA ALA A 19 23.16 -10.19 7.24
C ALA A 19 22.70 -9.56 8.57
N ALA A 20 23.58 -8.82 9.27
CA ALA A 20 23.22 -8.12 10.50
C ALA A 20 22.24 -6.97 10.21
N VAL A 21 22.50 -6.16 9.19
CA VAL A 21 21.60 -5.08 8.75
C VAL A 21 20.27 -5.66 8.26
N GLN A 22 20.29 -6.76 7.53
CA GLN A 22 19.06 -7.43 7.08
C GLN A 22 18.17 -7.86 8.26
N ARG A 23 18.76 -8.48 9.30
CA ARG A 23 18.01 -8.88 10.50
C ARG A 23 17.43 -7.66 11.22
N ALA A 24 18.21 -6.60 11.39
CA ALA A 24 17.75 -5.37 12.04
C ALA A 24 16.60 -4.70 11.28
N LEU A 25 16.68 -4.62 9.94
CA LEU A 25 15.60 -4.10 9.12
C LEU A 25 14.37 -5.00 9.20
N SER A 26 14.52 -6.33 9.12
CA SER A 26 13.40 -7.26 9.25
C SER A 26 12.67 -7.11 10.60
N SER A 27 13.43 -6.94 11.70
CA SER A 27 12.88 -6.63 13.03
C SER A 27 12.13 -5.29 13.03
N ALA A 28 12.71 -4.24 12.46
CA ALA A 28 12.08 -2.92 12.37
C ALA A 28 10.74 -2.96 11.60
N PHE A 29 10.66 -3.73 10.53
CA PHE A 29 9.40 -3.95 9.79
C PHE A 29 8.39 -4.76 10.61
N ALA A 30 8.82 -5.83 11.27
CA ALA A 30 7.97 -6.68 12.10
C ALA A 30 7.40 -5.91 13.30
N GLU A 31 8.20 -5.07 13.93
CA GLU A 31 7.86 -4.23 15.09
C GLU A 31 7.14 -2.92 14.69
N ARG A 32 6.86 -2.73 13.40
CA ARG A 32 6.17 -1.53 12.86
C ARG A 32 6.90 -0.20 13.14
N ARG A 33 8.21 -0.25 13.25
CA ARG A 33 9.09 0.94 13.41
C ARG A 33 9.43 1.60 12.08
N VAL A 34 8.88 1.08 10.96
CA VAL A 34 9.04 1.62 9.61
C VAL A 34 7.73 2.26 9.17
N HIS A 35 7.73 3.58 8.96
CA HIS A 35 6.58 4.31 8.45
C HIS A 35 6.64 4.33 6.92
N LYS A 36 5.57 3.86 6.30
CA LYS A 36 5.44 3.78 4.83
C LYS A 36 4.31 4.67 4.38
N ARG A 37 4.53 5.46 3.35
CA ARG A 37 3.48 6.23 2.67
C ARG A 37 3.43 5.86 1.20
N TYR A 38 2.21 5.71 0.73
CA TYR A 38 1.89 5.44 -0.67
C TYR A 38 0.93 6.51 -1.18
N GLU A 39 0.93 6.70 -2.49
CA GLU A 39 -0.17 7.36 -3.18
C GLU A 39 -0.79 6.38 -4.18
N ALA A 40 -2.10 6.52 -4.38
CA ALA A 40 -2.85 5.75 -5.36
C ALA A 40 -3.90 6.62 -6.05
N LEU A 41 -4.19 6.29 -7.32
CA LEU A 41 -5.43 6.70 -7.97
C LEU A 41 -6.44 5.57 -7.85
N VAL A 42 -7.65 5.90 -7.42
CA VAL A 42 -8.77 4.95 -7.27
C VAL A 42 -9.96 5.40 -8.09
N HIS A 43 -10.84 4.45 -8.45
CA HIS A 43 -12.12 4.77 -9.09
C HIS A 43 -13.10 5.34 -8.09
N GLY A 44 -13.82 6.39 -8.50
CA GLY A 44 -14.81 7.08 -7.69
C GLY A 44 -14.18 7.95 -6.59
N ARG A 45 -15.04 8.48 -5.71
CA ARG A 45 -14.65 9.34 -4.59
C ARG A 45 -14.96 8.67 -3.26
N PRO A 46 -13.98 8.09 -2.57
CA PRO A 46 -14.17 7.53 -1.24
C PRO A 46 -14.64 8.60 -0.24
N SER A 47 -15.57 8.19 0.64
CA SER A 47 -16.07 9.02 1.73
C SER A 47 -16.18 8.18 3.00
N ALA A 48 -15.67 8.68 4.11
CA ALA A 48 -15.77 8.07 5.43
C ALA A 48 -15.61 9.13 6.51
N ALA A 49 -15.97 8.79 7.75
CA ALA A 49 -15.61 9.59 8.90
C ALA A 49 -14.09 9.65 9.05
N THR A 50 -13.57 10.84 9.28
CA THR A 50 -12.13 11.11 9.41
C THR A 50 -11.78 11.60 10.81
N ASP A 51 -10.53 11.40 11.20
CA ASP A 51 -9.94 12.04 12.37
C ASP A 51 -9.73 13.57 12.12
N ALA A 52 -9.18 14.27 13.13
CA ALA A 52 -8.93 15.71 13.08
C ALA A 52 -7.96 16.12 11.95
N ASP A 53 -7.09 15.20 11.52
CA ASP A 53 -6.10 15.40 10.45
C ASP A 53 -6.61 14.95 9.07
N GLY A 54 -7.88 14.56 8.97
CA GLY A 54 -8.53 14.15 7.73
C GLY A 54 -8.20 12.72 7.29
N TRP A 55 -7.71 11.87 8.19
CA TRP A 55 -7.46 10.46 7.93
C TRP A 55 -8.65 9.59 8.31
N ALA A 56 -9.01 8.67 7.43
CA ALA A 56 -9.93 7.57 7.70
C ALA A 56 -9.16 6.25 7.80
N GLU A 57 -9.81 5.22 8.32
CA GLU A 57 -9.19 3.91 8.50
C GLU A 57 -10.02 2.79 7.86
N ILE A 58 -9.32 1.83 7.28
CA ILE A 58 -9.87 0.54 6.86
C ILE A 58 -9.29 -0.50 7.82
N ASP A 59 -10.14 -1.12 8.62
CA ASP A 59 -9.80 -2.23 9.53
C ASP A 59 -10.56 -3.48 9.06
N ARG A 60 -9.91 -4.27 8.20
CA ARG A 60 -10.48 -5.50 7.64
C ARG A 60 -9.44 -6.60 7.60
N PRO A 61 -9.68 -7.76 8.22
CA PRO A 61 -8.73 -8.86 8.27
C PRO A 61 -8.50 -9.48 6.89
N LEU A 62 -7.26 -9.81 6.58
CA LEU A 62 -6.84 -10.31 5.28
C LEU A 62 -6.21 -11.70 5.38
N ILE A 63 -6.47 -12.52 4.36
CA ILE A 63 -5.83 -13.82 4.14
C ILE A 63 -5.50 -14.00 2.66
N VAL A 64 -4.52 -14.85 2.37
CA VAL A 64 -4.24 -15.29 1.00
C VAL A 64 -5.41 -16.13 0.49
N ASP A 65 -5.92 -15.82 -0.68
CA ASP A 65 -6.96 -16.60 -1.35
C ASP A 65 -6.30 -17.77 -2.10
N TRP A 66 -6.06 -18.87 -1.39
CA TRP A 66 -5.31 -20.02 -1.89
C TRP A 66 -5.78 -20.56 -3.24
N PRO A 67 -7.10 -20.72 -3.51
CA PRO A 67 -7.59 -21.14 -4.82
C PRO A 67 -7.28 -20.15 -5.94
N ASN A 68 -7.21 -18.86 -5.65
CA ASN A 68 -7.04 -17.78 -6.61
C ASN A 68 -5.69 -17.06 -6.48
N ARG A 69 -4.63 -17.75 -6.04
CA ARG A 69 -3.28 -17.15 -5.91
C ARG A 69 -2.84 -16.46 -7.21
N PRO A 70 -2.16 -15.31 -7.13
CA PRO A 70 -1.54 -14.67 -5.94
C PRO A 70 -2.48 -13.73 -5.15
N ARG A 71 -3.81 -13.83 -5.31
CA ARG A 71 -4.78 -12.93 -4.68
C ARG A 71 -4.86 -13.12 -3.17
N SER A 72 -5.20 -12.01 -2.50
CA SER A 72 -5.65 -12.01 -1.10
C SER A 72 -7.10 -11.56 -1.04
N LYS A 73 -7.79 -11.83 0.07
CA LYS A 73 -9.19 -11.44 0.30
C LYS A 73 -9.42 -11.01 1.74
N VAL A 74 -10.51 -10.27 1.95
CA VAL A 74 -11.06 -10.03 3.29
C VAL A 74 -11.72 -11.30 3.78
N ASP A 75 -11.38 -11.72 5.00
CA ASP A 75 -11.99 -12.88 5.64
C ASP A 75 -12.08 -12.62 7.15
N HIS A 76 -13.29 -12.43 7.64
CA HIS A 76 -13.54 -12.10 9.05
C HIS A 76 -13.41 -13.31 9.99
N ALA A 77 -13.43 -14.53 9.45
CA ALA A 77 -13.34 -15.75 10.25
C ALA A 77 -11.88 -16.18 10.47
N THR A 78 -11.05 -16.12 9.42
CA THR A 78 -9.68 -16.67 9.43
C THR A 78 -8.61 -15.67 9.02
N GLY A 79 -9.00 -14.46 8.61
CA GLY A 79 -8.07 -13.39 8.20
C GLY A 79 -7.25 -12.84 9.34
N LYS A 80 -6.05 -12.41 9.04
CA LYS A 80 -5.16 -11.73 9.99
C LYS A 80 -5.52 -10.25 10.11
N PRO A 81 -5.57 -9.67 11.32
CA PRO A 81 -5.85 -8.24 11.52
C PRO A 81 -4.98 -7.38 10.59
N SER A 82 -5.64 -6.48 9.88
CA SER A 82 -4.97 -5.64 8.88
C SER A 82 -5.61 -4.27 8.86
N ARG A 83 -4.78 -3.23 8.96
CA ARG A 83 -5.24 -1.84 9.06
C ARG A 83 -4.49 -0.96 8.08
N THR A 84 -5.24 -0.08 7.39
CA THR A 84 -4.74 0.93 6.47
C THR A 84 -5.39 2.26 6.78
N ARG A 85 -4.59 3.30 6.98
CA ARG A 85 -5.09 4.69 7.02
C ARG A 85 -5.06 5.26 5.62
N TRP A 86 -6.04 6.08 5.30
CA TRP A 86 -6.11 6.77 4.02
C TRP A 86 -6.65 8.19 4.17
N ARG A 87 -6.25 9.07 3.25
CA ARG A 87 -6.73 10.44 3.18
C ARG A 87 -6.94 10.85 1.73
N LEU A 88 -8.05 11.49 1.45
CA LEU A 88 -8.33 12.08 0.13
C LEU A 88 -7.41 13.29 -0.10
N LEU A 89 -6.64 13.25 -1.19
CA LEU A 89 -5.79 14.37 -1.62
C LEU A 89 -6.46 15.23 -2.70
N ALA A 90 -7.08 14.58 -3.68
CA ALA A 90 -7.75 15.23 -4.78
C ALA A 90 -8.83 14.34 -5.38
N HIS A 91 -9.83 14.93 -6.05
CA HIS A 91 -10.82 14.22 -6.84
C HIS A 91 -10.96 14.89 -8.18
N ASP A 92 -10.89 14.13 -9.25
CA ASP A 92 -11.19 14.57 -10.61
C ASP A 92 -12.58 14.07 -11.02
N ALA A 93 -13.53 15.00 -11.10
CA ALA A 93 -14.91 14.68 -11.46
C ALA A 93 -15.06 14.29 -12.95
N ALA A 94 -14.13 14.70 -13.82
CA ALA A 94 -14.20 14.39 -15.25
C ALA A 94 -13.88 12.91 -15.53
N THR A 95 -12.95 12.34 -14.78
CA THR A 95 -12.56 10.94 -14.89
C THR A 95 -13.18 10.05 -13.82
N ASP A 96 -13.90 10.64 -12.86
CA ASP A 96 -14.39 10.00 -11.64
C ASP A 96 -13.30 9.18 -10.95
N THR A 97 -12.15 9.81 -10.72
CA THR A 97 -11.04 9.22 -10.01
C THR A 97 -10.59 10.07 -8.83
N ALA A 98 -10.05 9.45 -7.80
CA ALA A 98 -9.53 10.14 -6.63
C ALA A 98 -8.09 9.75 -6.35
N ARG A 99 -7.27 10.75 -5.97
CA ARG A 99 -5.92 10.54 -5.44
C ARG A 99 -5.99 10.41 -3.94
N LEU A 100 -5.42 9.34 -3.42
CA LEU A 100 -5.37 9.05 -1.99
C LEU A 100 -3.94 8.95 -1.50
N ALA A 101 -3.68 9.51 -0.31
CA ALA A 101 -2.53 9.13 0.51
C ALA A 101 -2.90 7.90 1.34
N LEU A 102 -1.99 6.93 1.45
CA LEU A 102 -2.20 5.65 2.13
C LEU A 102 -1.05 5.37 3.09
N GLU A 103 -1.38 4.96 4.31
CA GLU A 103 -0.42 4.51 5.32
C GLU A 103 -0.81 3.10 5.80
N PRO A 104 -0.13 2.04 5.33
CA PRO A 104 -0.37 0.70 5.85
C PRO A 104 0.22 0.57 7.26
N VAL A 105 -0.65 0.43 8.26
CA VAL A 105 -0.28 0.16 9.66
C VAL A 105 0.25 -1.25 9.82
N THR A 106 -0.33 -2.19 9.08
CA THR A 106 0.15 -3.57 8.93
C THR A 106 0.73 -3.77 7.53
N GLY A 107 1.37 -4.91 7.25
CA GLY A 107 2.03 -5.19 5.96
C GLY A 107 1.65 -6.55 5.39
N ARG A 108 0.35 -6.80 5.12
CA ARG A 108 -0.09 -8.05 4.48
C ARG A 108 0.08 -7.98 2.97
N SER A 109 0.16 -9.15 2.34
CA SER A 109 0.22 -9.26 0.88
C SER A 109 -0.98 -8.56 0.23
N HIS A 110 -0.71 -7.72 -0.76
CA HIS A 110 -1.70 -6.93 -1.50
C HIS A 110 -2.64 -6.07 -0.63
N GLN A 111 -2.26 -5.75 0.61
CA GLN A 111 -3.14 -5.12 1.59
C GLN A 111 -3.84 -3.86 1.07
N LEU A 112 -3.10 -2.91 0.51
CA LEU A 112 -3.69 -1.65 0.00
C LEU A 112 -4.69 -1.91 -1.12
N ARG A 113 -4.36 -2.82 -2.04
CA ARG A 113 -5.20 -3.17 -3.18
C ARG A 113 -6.52 -3.80 -2.73
N VAL A 114 -6.46 -4.79 -1.81
CA VAL A 114 -7.64 -5.49 -1.28
C VAL A 114 -8.48 -4.57 -0.39
N HIS A 115 -7.86 -3.74 0.43
CA HIS A 115 -8.58 -2.79 1.27
C HIS A 115 -9.35 -1.76 0.46
N LEU A 116 -8.74 -1.19 -0.59
CA LEU A 116 -9.40 -0.22 -1.46
C LEU A 116 -10.51 -0.87 -2.31
N LEU A 117 -10.31 -2.10 -2.79
CA LEU A 117 -11.39 -2.87 -3.41
C LEU A 117 -12.56 -3.09 -2.44
N ALA A 118 -12.28 -3.48 -1.19
CA ALA A 118 -13.30 -3.73 -0.16
C ALA A 118 -14.01 -2.44 0.30
N LEU A 119 -13.39 -1.28 0.09
CA LEU A 119 -14.01 0.04 0.27
C LEU A 119 -14.97 0.41 -0.89
N GLY A 120 -14.90 -0.34 -1.99
CA GLY A 120 -15.66 -0.07 -3.22
C GLY A 120 -14.93 0.84 -4.22
N HIS A 121 -13.65 1.14 -3.98
CA HIS A 121 -12.83 2.06 -4.77
C HIS A 121 -11.52 1.39 -5.19
N PRO A 122 -11.56 0.41 -6.14
CA PRO A 122 -10.36 -0.28 -6.58
C PRO A 122 -9.37 0.68 -7.22
N ILE A 123 -8.08 0.32 -7.16
CA ILE A 123 -7.01 1.12 -7.74
C ILE A 123 -7.10 1.08 -9.27
N VAL A 124 -6.93 2.21 -9.91
CA VAL A 124 -6.89 2.35 -11.38
C VAL A 124 -5.72 1.51 -11.93
N GLY A 125 -5.97 0.73 -12.98
CA GLY A 125 -4.98 -0.15 -13.60
C GLY A 125 -4.66 -1.41 -12.80
N ASP A 126 -5.47 -1.78 -11.81
CA ASP A 126 -5.28 -3.00 -11.02
C ASP A 126 -5.82 -4.22 -11.77
N ALA A 127 -4.95 -4.97 -12.43
CA ALA A 127 -5.30 -6.16 -13.21
C ALA A 127 -5.79 -7.35 -12.37
N LEU A 128 -5.51 -7.36 -11.04
CA LEU A 128 -5.95 -8.47 -10.17
C LEU A 128 -7.26 -8.17 -9.46
N TYR A 129 -7.50 -6.92 -9.06
CA TYR A 129 -8.59 -6.53 -8.16
C TYR A 129 -9.55 -5.50 -8.76
N GLY A 130 -9.17 -4.88 -9.88
CA GLY A 130 -9.97 -3.87 -10.57
C GLY A 130 -10.24 -4.21 -12.02
N ALA A 131 -10.56 -3.18 -12.80
CA ALA A 131 -10.68 -3.28 -14.25
C ALA A 131 -9.27 -3.12 -14.87
N PRO A 132 -8.74 -4.15 -15.59
CA PRO A 132 -7.36 -4.15 -16.06
C PRO A 132 -7.05 -3.07 -17.09
N ASP A 133 -8.04 -2.66 -17.90
CA ASP A 133 -7.85 -1.79 -19.05
C ASP A 133 -8.01 -0.29 -18.73
N THR A 134 -8.05 0.08 -17.45
CA THR A 134 -8.27 1.49 -17.03
C THR A 134 -7.00 2.33 -17.04
N ALA A 135 -5.82 1.70 -17.07
CA ALA A 135 -4.52 2.36 -17.19
C ALA A 135 -3.45 1.36 -17.62
N PRO A 136 -2.31 1.84 -18.20
CA PRO A 136 -1.22 0.97 -18.67
C PRO A 136 -0.48 0.25 -17.52
N ARG A 137 -0.73 0.66 -16.27
CA ARG A 137 -0.09 0.08 -15.08
C ARG A 137 -0.95 0.31 -13.83
N LEU A 138 -0.60 -0.40 -12.75
CA LEU A 138 -1.15 -0.16 -11.43
C LEU A 138 -0.79 1.25 -10.92
N MET A 139 -1.78 2.09 -10.68
CA MET A 139 -1.61 3.44 -10.16
C MET A 139 -1.46 3.44 -8.63
N LEU A 140 -0.40 2.78 -8.16
CA LEU A 140 0.00 2.69 -6.75
C LEU A 140 1.51 2.89 -6.66
N HIS A 141 1.95 3.89 -5.88
CA HIS A 141 3.36 4.23 -5.73
C HIS A 141 3.75 4.39 -4.27
N ALA A 142 4.88 3.77 -3.86
CA ALA A 142 5.49 3.99 -2.54
C ALA A 142 6.28 5.30 -2.58
N CYS A 143 5.70 6.39 -2.07
CA CYS A 143 6.27 7.74 -2.19
C CYS A 143 7.15 8.15 -1.02
N ALA A 144 7.01 7.52 0.16
CA ALA A 144 7.89 7.81 1.29
C ALA A 144 8.11 6.59 2.18
N LEU A 145 9.31 6.54 2.76
CA LEU A 145 9.73 5.55 3.73
C LEU A 145 10.56 6.23 4.81
N ARG A 146 10.11 6.15 6.05
CA ARG A 146 10.84 6.68 7.22
C ARG A 146 11.17 5.54 8.17
N LEU A 147 12.44 5.44 8.55
CA LEU A 147 12.94 4.45 9.49
C LEU A 147 14.21 4.95 10.18
N GLU A 148 14.58 4.29 11.27
CA GLU A 148 15.86 4.48 11.92
C GLU A 148 16.94 3.63 11.21
N HIS A 149 18.08 4.25 10.89
CA HIS A 149 19.19 3.54 10.26
C HIS A 149 19.74 2.49 11.23
N PRO A 150 19.81 1.21 10.87
CA PRO A 150 20.05 0.11 11.80
C PRO A 150 21.45 0.08 12.45
N VAL A 151 22.38 0.89 11.94
CA VAL A 151 23.76 0.96 12.48
C VAL A 151 24.00 2.29 13.16
N SER A 152 23.63 3.41 12.54
CA SER A 152 23.93 4.75 13.07
C SER A 152 22.85 5.35 13.96
N GLY A 153 21.62 4.77 13.95
CA GLY A 153 20.49 5.30 14.71
C GLY A 153 19.86 6.57 14.13
N HIS A 154 20.43 7.15 13.08
CA HIS A 154 19.85 8.34 12.45
C HIS A 154 18.55 8.04 11.73
N THR A 155 17.59 8.95 11.77
CA THR A 155 16.37 8.84 10.99
C THR A 155 16.68 8.98 9.50
N LEU A 156 16.25 7.99 8.72
CA LEU A 156 16.21 8.05 7.27
C LEU A 156 14.79 8.43 6.83
N ASP A 157 14.69 9.49 6.02
CA ASP A 157 13.44 9.90 5.35
C ASP A 157 13.70 9.83 3.84
N LEU A 158 13.25 8.74 3.23
CA LEU A 158 13.44 8.45 1.81
C LEU A 158 12.17 8.80 1.06
N ARG A 159 12.29 9.50 -0.05
CA ARG A 159 11.15 9.93 -0.88
C ARG A 159 11.36 9.58 -2.33
N SER A 160 10.26 9.37 -3.02
CA SER A 160 10.17 9.13 -4.46
C SER A 160 9.00 9.93 -5.02
N ASP A 161 9.22 10.64 -6.11
CA ASP A 161 8.15 11.38 -6.78
C ASP A 161 7.12 10.42 -7.35
N VAL A 162 5.84 10.81 -7.26
CA VAL A 162 4.73 10.02 -7.77
C VAL A 162 4.60 10.30 -9.27
N PRO A 163 4.72 9.28 -10.13
CA PRO A 163 4.83 9.46 -11.58
C PRO A 163 3.46 9.50 -12.30
N PHE A 164 2.37 9.78 -11.60
CA PHE A 164 1.01 9.90 -12.17
C PHE A 164 0.18 10.95 -11.46
#